data_3bae618f72ad7dafa6c4ad71044591b7
#
_entry.id   3bae618f72ad7dafa6c4ad71044591b7
#
_cell.length_a   1.000
_cell.length_b   1.000
_cell.length_c   1.000
_cell.angle_alpha   90.00
_cell.angle_beta   90.00
_cell.angle_gamma   90.00
#
_symmetry.space_group_name_H-M   'P 1'
#
loop_
_entity.id
_entity.type
_entity.pdbx_description
1 polymer ?
#
loop_
_entity_poly.entity_id
_entity_poly.type
_entity_poly.pdbx_seq_one_letter_code
_entity_poly.pdbx_strand_id
1 'polypeptide(L)'
;MKAAASDGSSHGGSGLILHRFENSVCGSNTYVLCPPDAGGAWVIDPGDAAPMVACLRELGREVAGILVTHGHHDHIYGTNEVQAAFPLAKVHAADASVAGLFSDKLNMSRYFLRPYVLNAQDIIRVGEGSRLPFMPGADIVVVATPGHHPGGVCFAVSNQLFTGDALLPGTHITTVLPGGDRPVARRSVEKLLATFGPETWVHPGHGQGCKLGAVDLEEQFRRTGAKLGLGEV
;
A
#
# COMPACT_ATOMS: atom_id res chain seq x y z
N MET A 1 -4.41 23.43 -9.77
CA MET A 1 -4.30 22.06 -9.23
C MET A 1 -4.89 22.09 -7.82
N LYS A 2 -6.01 21.40 -7.60
CA LYS A 2 -6.60 21.32 -6.26
C LYS A 2 -5.80 20.26 -5.47
N ALA A 3 -5.15 20.67 -4.38
CA ALA A 3 -4.61 19.73 -3.40
C ALA A 3 -5.79 18.86 -2.90
N ALA A 4 -5.68 17.56 -3.06
CA ALA A 4 -6.65 16.65 -2.48
C ALA A 4 -6.58 16.80 -0.96
N ALA A 5 -7.72 17.08 -0.34
CA ALA A 5 -7.83 17.23 1.09
C ALA A 5 -7.47 15.90 1.77
N SER A 6 -6.57 15.96 2.75
CA SER A 6 -6.33 14.84 3.67
C SER A 6 -7.60 14.60 4.47
N ASP A 7 -8.25 13.46 4.26
CA ASP A 7 -9.37 13.05 5.12
C ASP A 7 -8.75 12.50 6.42
N GLY A 8 -8.51 13.39 7.37
CA GLY A 8 -7.99 13.07 8.69
C GLY A 8 -9.06 12.39 9.54
N SER A 9 -9.39 11.13 9.24
CA SER A 9 -10.35 10.35 10.00
C SER A 9 -9.62 9.44 11.00
N SER A 10 -9.66 9.78 12.27
CA SER A 10 -9.33 8.86 13.37
C SER A 10 -10.38 7.76 13.46
N HIS A 11 -10.17 6.63 12.78
CA HIS A 11 -11.03 5.46 12.91
C HIS A 11 -10.41 4.45 13.87
N GLY A 12 -10.96 4.34 15.07
CA GLY A 12 -10.66 3.25 16.01
C GLY A 12 -9.92 3.67 17.28
N GLY A 13 -10.37 3.15 18.42
CA GLY A 13 -9.97 3.48 19.79
C GLY A 13 -8.52 3.22 20.22
N SER A 14 -7.56 3.15 19.30
CA SER A 14 -6.11 2.97 19.56
C SER A 14 -5.32 4.28 19.59
N GLY A 15 -5.95 5.43 19.30
CA GLY A 15 -5.25 6.72 19.19
C GLY A 15 -4.35 6.84 17.95
N LEU A 16 -4.32 5.85 17.06
CA LEU A 16 -3.60 5.90 15.79
C LEU A 16 -4.09 7.07 14.93
N ILE A 17 -3.17 7.91 14.45
CA ILE A 17 -3.45 8.97 13.49
C ILE A 17 -3.15 8.42 12.10
N LEU A 18 -4.16 8.50 11.21
CA LEU A 18 -4.08 8.00 9.84
C LEU A 18 -4.42 9.10 8.85
N HIS A 19 -3.56 9.32 7.87
CA HIS A 19 -3.83 10.18 6.72
C HIS A 19 -3.80 9.35 5.45
N ARG A 20 -4.76 9.59 4.54
CA ARG A 20 -4.81 9.01 3.20
C ARG A 20 -4.60 10.11 2.16
N PHE A 21 -3.78 9.82 1.17
CA PHE A 21 -3.54 10.66 0.00
C PHE A 21 -3.89 9.86 -1.24
N GLU A 22 -4.75 10.42 -2.09
CA GLU A 22 -5.02 9.87 -3.41
C GLU A 22 -4.01 10.45 -4.40
N ASN A 23 -3.28 9.57 -5.05
CA ASN A 23 -2.16 9.89 -5.92
C ASN A 23 -2.62 10.19 -7.35
N SER A 24 -1.86 11.01 -8.07
CA SER A 24 -2.15 11.39 -9.46
C SER A 24 -1.96 10.25 -10.45
N VAL A 25 -1.09 9.29 -10.15
CA VAL A 25 -0.86 8.10 -10.99
C VAL A 25 -1.85 7.01 -10.59
N CYS A 26 -2.70 6.60 -11.53
CA CYS A 26 -3.70 5.54 -11.39
C CYS A 26 -4.71 5.75 -10.25
N GLY A 27 -4.71 6.88 -9.53
CA GLY A 27 -5.56 7.09 -8.35
C GLY A 27 -5.22 6.12 -7.21
N SER A 28 -3.95 5.72 -7.10
CA SER A 28 -3.50 4.88 -6.00
C SER A 28 -3.54 5.62 -4.66
N ASN A 29 -3.54 4.89 -3.56
CA ASN A 29 -3.57 5.46 -2.23
C ASN A 29 -2.21 5.34 -1.54
N THR A 30 -1.73 6.46 -0.99
CA THR A 30 -0.67 6.50 0.02
C THR A 30 -1.28 6.66 1.39
N TYR A 31 -0.74 5.95 2.39
CA TYR A 31 -1.15 6.11 3.78
C TYR A 31 0.03 6.55 4.66
N VAL A 32 -0.26 7.47 5.58
CA VAL A 32 0.68 7.88 6.64
C VAL A 32 0.08 7.49 7.97
N LEU A 33 0.80 6.63 8.70
CA LEU A 33 0.43 6.16 10.03
C LEU A 33 1.32 6.83 11.05
N CYS A 34 0.73 7.53 12.01
CA CYS A 34 1.46 8.09 13.13
C CYS A 34 0.99 7.42 14.43
N PRO A 35 1.90 6.91 15.27
CA PRO A 35 1.54 6.51 16.62
C PRO A 35 1.06 7.72 17.43
N PRO A 36 0.24 7.53 18.47
CA PRO A 36 -0.32 8.63 19.26
C PRO A 36 0.75 9.40 20.04
N ASP A 37 1.85 8.75 20.36
CA ASP A 37 3.03 9.36 20.98
C ASP A 37 3.91 10.08 19.95
N ALA A 38 5.06 10.60 20.37
CA ALA A 38 6.02 11.27 19.49
C ALA A 38 6.84 10.32 18.59
N GLY A 39 6.44 9.06 18.46
CA GLY A 39 7.13 8.08 17.60
C GLY A 39 7.13 8.47 16.12
N GLY A 40 8.05 7.88 15.36
CA GLY A 40 8.17 8.12 13.93
C GLY A 40 6.96 7.60 13.14
N ALA A 41 6.59 8.31 12.09
CA ALA A 41 5.52 7.90 11.18
C ALA A 41 5.96 6.74 10.27
N TRP A 42 5.01 5.95 9.82
CA TRP A 42 5.20 4.96 8.76
C TRP A 42 4.42 5.37 7.52
N VAL A 43 5.05 5.24 6.37
CA VAL A 43 4.44 5.56 5.07
C VAL A 43 4.21 4.28 4.31
N ILE A 44 2.98 4.07 3.81
CA ILE A 44 2.62 2.90 3.00
C ILE A 44 2.37 3.37 1.57
N ASP A 45 3.02 2.73 0.61
CA ASP A 45 2.88 2.92 -0.83
C ASP A 45 3.00 4.41 -1.24
N PRO A 46 4.19 5.02 -1.09
CA PRO A 46 4.38 6.43 -1.40
C PRO A 46 4.25 6.72 -2.90
N GLY A 47 3.20 7.48 -3.23
CA GLY A 47 2.95 8.05 -4.56
C GLY A 47 3.36 9.52 -4.64
N ASP A 48 2.43 10.46 -4.76
CA ASP A 48 2.73 11.90 -4.80
C ASP A 48 3.40 12.36 -3.49
N ALA A 49 4.71 12.53 -3.51
CA ALA A 49 5.49 12.79 -2.30
C ALA A 49 5.23 14.15 -1.66
N ALA A 50 5.01 15.20 -2.46
CA ALA A 50 4.96 16.58 -1.96
C ALA A 50 3.86 16.83 -0.90
N PRO A 51 2.58 16.43 -1.08
CA PRO A 51 1.55 16.65 -0.07
C PRO A 51 1.79 15.83 1.20
N MET A 52 2.30 14.62 1.06
CA MET A 52 2.62 13.74 2.18
C MET A 52 3.80 14.27 3.01
N VAL A 53 4.89 14.71 2.36
CA VAL A 53 6.06 15.32 3.02
C VAL A 53 5.65 16.61 3.74
N ALA A 54 4.78 17.43 3.14
CA ALA A 54 4.24 18.62 3.80
C ALA A 54 3.47 18.26 5.07
N CYS A 55 2.57 17.30 5.00
CA CYS A 55 1.81 16.81 6.15
C CYS A 55 2.73 16.30 7.27
N LEU A 56 3.72 15.46 6.94
CA LEU A 56 4.68 14.94 7.95
C LEU A 56 5.47 16.06 8.65
N ARG A 57 5.86 17.10 7.90
CA ARG A 57 6.56 18.27 8.46
C ARG A 57 5.64 19.11 9.36
N GLU A 58 4.39 19.31 8.97
CA GLU A 58 3.37 19.99 9.80
C GLU A 58 3.10 19.25 11.09
N LEU A 59 3.08 17.91 11.05
CA LEU A 59 2.93 17.05 12.22
C LEU A 59 4.21 16.95 13.07
N GLY A 60 5.35 17.49 12.59
CA GLY A 60 6.64 17.35 13.26
C GLY A 60 7.12 15.90 13.38
N ARG A 61 6.80 15.06 12.37
CA ARG A 61 7.11 13.63 12.40
C ARG A 61 8.28 13.28 11.48
N GLU A 62 9.24 12.51 12.03
CA GLU A 62 10.21 11.77 11.23
C GLU A 62 9.56 10.50 10.67
N VAL A 63 10.11 9.93 9.59
CA VAL A 63 9.65 8.68 9.01
C VAL A 63 10.49 7.52 9.53
N ALA A 64 9.86 6.63 10.30
CA ALA A 64 10.49 5.42 10.85
C ALA A 64 10.73 4.36 9.76
N GLY A 65 9.82 4.27 8.79
CA GLY A 65 9.95 3.34 7.68
C GLY A 65 8.92 3.58 6.58
N ILE A 66 9.27 3.05 5.40
CA ILE A 66 8.42 3.03 4.22
C ILE A 66 8.03 1.57 3.96
N LEU A 67 6.75 1.31 3.83
CA LEU A 67 6.18 -0.01 3.60
C LEU A 67 5.67 -0.08 2.17
N VAL A 68 6.11 -1.08 1.41
CA VAL A 68 5.68 -1.31 0.04
C VAL A 68 4.82 -2.57 0.00
N THR A 69 3.54 -2.43 -0.34
CA THR A 69 2.62 -3.57 -0.45
C THR A 69 3.00 -4.47 -1.61
N HIS A 70 3.43 -3.89 -2.73
CA HIS A 70 3.91 -4.62 -3.90
C HIS A 70 4.71 -3.71 -4.84
N GLY A 71 5.34 -4.30 -5.86
CA GLY A 71 6.33 -3.62 -6.69
C GLY A 71 5.80 -2.85 -7.90
N HIS A 72 4.49 -2.56 -8.05
CA HIS A 72 4.00 -1.76 -9.16
C HIS A 72 4.30 -0.26 -8.98
N HIS A 73 4.48 0.43 -10.09
CA HIS A 73 4.96 1.81 -10.16
C HIS A 73 4.12 2.78 -9.34
N ASP A 74 2.82 2.71 -9.43
CA ASP A 74 1.89 3.64 -8.78
C ASP A 74 1.86 3.53 -7.26
N HIS A 75 2.50 2.50 -6.69
CA HIS A 75 2.69 2.31 -5.25
C HIS A 75 4.08 2.68 -4.74
N ILE A 76 5.01 3.06 -5.63
CA ILE A 76 6.40 3.28 -5.23
C ILE A 76 7.03 4.59 -5.75
N TYR A 77 6.40 5.29 -6.69
CA TYR A 77 7.07 6.36 -7.46
C TYR A 77 7.45 7.61 -6.65
N GLY A 78 6.93 7.77 -5.44
CA GLY A 78 7.34 8.84 -4.51
C GLY A 78 8.40 8.40 -3.48
N THR A 79 8.82 7.14 -3.50
CA THR A 79 9.74 6.61 -2.47
C THR A 79 11.08 7.35 -2.43
N ASN A 80 11.65 7.66 -3.59
CA ASN A 80 12.94 8.38 -3.66
C ASN A 80 12.84 9.77 -3.03
N GLU A 81 11.75 10.49 -3.27
CA GLU A 81 11.50 11.83 -2.74
C GLU A 81 11.24 11.78 -1.23
N VAL A 82 10.53 10.77 -0.75
CA VAL A 82 10.35 10.56 0.70
C VAL A 82 11.69 10.29 1.39
N GLN A 83 12.52 9.41 0.82
CA GLN A 83 13.86 9.14 1.37
C GLN A 83 14.78 10.36 1.29
N ALA A 84 14.66 11.19 0.25
CA ALA A 84 15.41 12.45 0.18
C ALA A 84 14.98 13.44 1.28
N ALA A 85 13.69 13.47 1.64
CA ALA A 85 13.16 14.30 2.71
C ALA A 85 13.44 13.73 4.12
N PHE A 86 13.50 12.40 4.25
CA PHE A 86 13.69 11.65 5.50
C PHE A 86 14.74 10.54 5.30
N PRO A 87 16.05 10.88 5.30
CA PRO A 87 17.12 9.96 4.89
C PRO A 87 17.29 8.71 5.77
N LEU A 88 16.74 8.71 6.98
CA LEU A 88 16.78 7.56 7.89
C LEU A 88 15.67 6.55 7.62
N ALA A 89 14.67 6.89 6.80
CA ALA A 89 13.57 6.02 6.46
C ALA A 89 14.05 4.81 5.64
N LYS A 90 13.87 3.60 6.17
CA LYS A 90 14.19 2.36 5.46
C LYS A 90 12.99 1.87 4.67
N VAL A 91 13.24 1.30 3.49
CA VAL A 91 12.20 0.69 2.66
C VAL A 91 12.05 -0.78 3.04
N HIS A 92 10.81 -1.19 3.30
CA HIS A 92 10.43 -2.56 3.63
C HIS A 92 9.57 -3.12 2.50
N ALA A 93 9.98 -4.25 1.93
CA ALA A 93 9.27 -4.90 0.83
C ALA A 93 9.41 -6.42 0.90
N ALA A 94 8.43 -7.14 0.37
CA ALA A 94 8.54 -8.58 0.22
C ALA A 94 9.65 -8.93 -0.79
N ASP A 95 10.33 -10.06 -0.58
CA ASP A 95 11.47 -10.48 -1.41
C ASP A 95 11.11 -10.54 -2.91
N ALA A 96 9.95 -11.09 -3.25
CA ALA A 96 9.48 -11.16 -4.63
C ALA A 96 9.09 -9.80 -5.26
N SER A 97 8.95 -8.72 -4.47
CA SER A 97 8.74 -7.35 -4.96
C SER A 97 10.06 -6.64 -5.27
N VAL A 98 11.19 -7.06 -4.66
CA VAL A 98 12.44 -6.30 -4.70
C VAL A 98 12.95 -6.08 -6.13
N ALA A 99 12.89 -7.08 -7.00
CA ALA A 99 13.32 -6.93 -8.38
C ALA A 99 12.53 -5.85 -9.14
N GLY A 100 11.23 -5.70 -8.83
CA GLY A 100 10.36 -4.65 -9.40
C GLY A 100 10.79 -3.25 -8.97
N LEU A 101 11.27 -3.07 -7.74
CA LEU A 101 11.69 -1.76 -7.24
C LEU A 101 12.84 -1.16 -8.08
N PHE A 102 13.67 -2.00 -8.68
CA PHE A 102 14.86 -1.60 -9.45
C PHE A 102 14.73 -1.80 -10.96
N SER A 103 13.53 -2.08 -11.46
CA SER A 103 13.30 -2.34 -12.88
C SER A 103 12.03 -1.65 -13.37
N ASP A 104 12.20 -0.67 -14.24
CA ASP A 104 11.11 0.05 -14.90
C ASP A 104 10.18 -0.88 -15.71
N LYS A 105 10.71 -2.02 -16.17
CA LYS A 105 9.94 -3.05 -16.87
C LYS A 105 9.08 -3.85 -15.89
N LEU A 106 9.65 -4.31 -14.78
CA LEU A 106 8.95 -5.18 -13.83
C LEU A 106 7.93 -4.39 -13.00
N ASN A 107 8.22 -3.13 -12.66
CA ASN A 107 7.26 -2.27 -11.97
C ASN A 107 6.26 -1.58 -12.92
N MET A 108 6.34 -1.86 -14.21
CA MET A 108 5.47 -1.32 -15.27
C MET A 108 5.70 0.16 -15.59
N SER A 109 6.60 0.89 -14.92
CA SER A 109 6.77 2.34 -15.10
C SER A 109 7.25 2.75 -16.49
N ARG A 110 7.90 1.85 -17.25
CA ARG A 110 8.31 2.13 -18.64
C ARG A 110 7.15 2.45 -19.59
N TYR A 111 5.92 2.11 -19.20
CA TYR A 111 4.71 2.43 -19.96
C TYR A 111 4.11 3.78 -19.58
N PHE A 112 4.74 4.50 -18.65
CA PHE A 112 4.39 5.86 -18.24
C PHE A 112 5.40 6.87 -18.79
N LEU A 113 5.06 8.17 -18.79
CA LEU A 113 5.92 9.23 -19.33
C LEU A 113 7.28 9.34 -18.62
N ARG A 114 7.39 8.88 -17.41
CA ARG A 114 8.62 8.92 -16.59
C ARG A 114 8.87 7.55 -16.00
N PRO A 115 9.67 6.70 -16.66
CA PRO A 115 10.14 5.46 -16.07
C PRO A 115 10.80 5.70 -14.72
N TYR A 116 10.51 4.84 -13.76
CA TYR A 116 10.92 5.00 -12.37
C TYR A 116 11.66 3.74 -11.88
N VAL A 117 12.73 3.95 -11.14
CA VAL A 117 13.43 2.92 -10.36
C VAL A 117 13.82 3.51 -9.01
N LEU A 118 13.88 2.66 -8.01
CA LEU A 118 14.29 3.04 -6.66
C LEU A 118 15.80 3.31 -6.61
N ASN A 119 16.19 4.36 -5.90
CA ASN A 119 17.60 4.70 -5.65
C ASN A 119 18.14 4.09 -4.35
N ALA A 120 17.27 3.55 -3.49
CA ALA A 120 17.65 2.94 -2.22
C ALA A 120 18.62 1.76 -2.43
N GLN A 121 19.62 1.64 -1.57
CA GLN A 121 20.58 0.54 -1.65
C GLN A 121 20.20 -0.62 -0.70
N ASP A 122 19.52 -0.30 0.40
CA ASP A 122 19.16 -1.29 1.43
C ASP A 122 17.65 -1.43 1.54
N ILE A 123 17.14 -2.58 1.14
CA ILE A 123 15.74 -2.96 1.34
C ILE A 123 15.66 -3.96 2.49
N ILE A 124 14.88 -3.62 3.50
CA ILE A 124 14.54 -4.57 4.57
C ILE A 124 13.49 -5.54 4.02
N ARG A 125 13.87 -6.81 3.93
CA ARG A 125 12.97 -7.84 3.42
C ARG A 125 11.98 -8.25 4.50
N VAL A 126 10.71 -8.26 4.15
CA VAL A 126 9.60 -8.66 5.01
C VAL A 126 8.78 -9.77 4.36
N GLY A 127 8.06 -10.52 5.16
CA GLY A 127 7.22 -11.61 4.69
C GLY A 127 6.19 -12.02 5.71
N GLU A 128 5.52 -13.13 5.49
CA GLU A 128 4.48 -13.65 6.37
C GLU A 128 4.92 -13.68 7.83
N GLY A 129 4.14 -13.03 8.70
CA GLY A 129 4.36 -12.99 10.14
C GLY A 129 5.48 -12.04 10.60
N SER A 130 6.17 -11.33 9.70
CA SER A 130 7.13 -10.27 10.10
C SER A 130 6.41 -9.23 10.97
N ARG A 131 7.08 -8.78 12.02
CA ARG A 131 6.55 -7.78 12.97
C ARG A 131 7.49 -6.59 13.01
N LEU A 132 6.94 -5.41 12.79
CA LEU A 132 7.68 -4.15 12.80
C LEU A 132 7.18 -3.33 14.00
N PRO A 133 8.05 -2.92 14.92
CA PRO A 133 7.67 -2.12 16.08
C PRO A 133 6.97 -0.83 15.63
N PHE A 134 5.77 -0.55 16.15
CA PHE A 134 5.01 0.64 15.78
C PHE A 134 4.74 1.55 16.98
N MET A 135 4.12 1.02 18.01
CA MET A 135 3.84 1.73 19.27
C MET A 135 3.78 0.72 20.42
N PRO A 136 3.86 1.17 21.69
CA PRO A 136 3.74 0.27 22.84
C PRO A 136 2.50 -0.62 22.75
N GLY A 137 2.71 -1.93 22.72
CA GLY A 137 1.64 -2.94 22.67
C GLY A 137 1.07 -3.22 21.27
N ALA A 138 1.57 -2.58 20.21
CA ALA A 138 1.13 -2.87 18.83
C ALA A 138 2.29 -2.81 17.83
N ASP A 139 2.47 -3.90 17.08
CA ASP A 139 3.37 -4.00 15.94
C ASP A 139 2.57 -3.89 14.64
N ILE A 140 3.22 -3.44 13.58
CA ILE A 140 2.74 -3.68 12.22
C ILE A 140 3.09 -5.12 11.86
N VAL A 141 2.09 -5.92 11.55
CA VAL A 141 2.24 -7.34 11.16
C VAL A 141 2.10 -7.47 9.65
N VAL A 142 3.01 -8.19 9.03
CA VAL A 142 2.99 -8.45 7.59
C VAL A 142 2.22 -9.73 7.31
N VAL A 143 1.31 -9.67 6.36
CA VAL A 143 0.51 -10.81 5.88
C VAL A 143 0.77 -10.99 4.39
N ALA A 144 1.34 -12.10 3.97
CA ALA A 144 1.57 -12.38 2.56
C ALA A 144 0.26 -12.60 1.80
N THR A 145 0.06 -11.86 0.73
CA THR A 145 -1.14 -11.89 -0.11
C THR A 145 -0.78 -11.87 -1.60
N PRO A 146 -0.05 -12.91 -2.07
CA PRO A 146 0.29 -13.00 -3.49
C PRO A 146 -0.95 -13.17 -4.36
N GLY A 147 -0.83 -12.84 -5.65
CA GLY A 147 -1.86 -13.11 -6.65
C GLY A 147 -2.17 -11.95 -7.58
N HIS A 148 -2.34 -10.71 -7.09
CA HIS A 148 -2.24 -9.52 -7.92
C HIS A 148 -0.79 -9.32 -8.37
N HIS A 149 0.13 -9.43 -7.44
CA HIS A 149 1.57 -9.40 -7.62
C HIS A 149 2.21 -10.56 -6.83
N PRO A 150 3.29 -11.20 -7.33
CA PRO A 150 3.95 -12.33 -6.63
C PRO A 150 4.43 -11.97 -5.21
N GLY A 151 4.90 -10.74 -5.03
CA GLY A 151 5.36 -10.21 -3.74
C GLY A 151 4.32 -9.36 -3.03
N GLY A 152 3.02 -9.57 -3.29
CA GLY A 152 1.95 -8.86 -2.61
C GLY A 152 1.92 -9.15 -1.12
N VAL A 153 1.86 -8.10 -0.29
CA VAL A 153 1.69 -8.18 1.16
C VAL A 153 0.68 -7.15 1.64
N CYS A 154 -0.01 -7.49 2.71
CA CYS A 154 -0.81 -6.55 3.50
C CYS A 154 -0.06 -6.19 4.79
N PHE A 155 -0.35 -5.01 5.32
CA PHE A 155 0.14 -4.57 6.62
C PHE A 155 -1.03 -4.41 7.58
N ALA A 156 -0.97 -5.07 8.73
CA ALA A 156 -2.01 -5.01 9.75
C ALA A 156 -1.47 -4.37 11.03
N VAL A 157 -2.19 -3.41 11.58
CA VAL A 157 -1.88 -2.80 12.87
C VAL A 157 -3.17 -2.47 13.61
N SER A 158 -3.29 -2.93 14.85
CA SER A 158 -4.54 -2.81 15.62
C SER A 158 -5.73 -3.37 14.84
N ASN A 159 -6.75 -2.57 14.56
CA ASN A 159 -7.92 -2.95 13.77
C ASN A 159 -7.88 -2.37 12.34
N GLN A 160 -6.69 -2.08 11.80
CA GLN A 160 -6.49 -1.51 10.48
C GLN A 160 -5.72 -2.49 9.59
N LEU A 161 -6.16 -2.68 8.35
CA LEU A 161 -5.58 -3.58 7.37
C LEU A 161 -5.32 -2.84 6.05
N PHE A 162 -4.06 -2.62 5.71
CA PHE A 162 -3.61 -1.98 4.47
C PHE A 162 -3.33 -3.06 3.44
N THR A 163 -4.16 -3.12 2.43
CA THR A 163 -4.21 -4.29 1.53
C THR A 163 -3.49 -4.11 0.21
N GLY A 164 -3.04 -2.88 -0.12
CA GLY A 164 -2.61 -2.63 -1.49
C GLY A 164 -3.67 -3.14 -2.46
N ASP A 165 -3.24 -3.84 -3.50
CA ASP A 165 -4.13 -4.37 -4.53
C ASP A 165 -4.53 -5.84 -4.30
N ALA A 166 -4.25 -6.37 -3.12
CA ALA A 166 -4.68 -7.72 -2.76
C ALA A 166 -6.17 -7.81 -2.40
N LEU A 167 -6.79 -6.68 -2.02
CA LEU A 167 -8.22 -6.56 -1.72
C LEU A 167 -8.68 -5.13 -2.00
N LEU A 168 -9.64 -4.97 -2.92
CA LEU A 168 -10.11 -3.68 -3.44
C LEU A 168 -11.63 -3.56 -3.29
N PRO A 169 -12.16 -3.07 -2.14
CA PRO A 169 -13.60 -2.92 -1.95
C PRO A 169 -14.26 -2.08 -3.07
N GLY A 170 -15.41 -2.54 -3.57
CA GLY A 170 -16.17 -1.87 -4.62
C GLY A 170 -15.59 -2.00 -6.02
N THR A 171 -14.53 -2.80 -6.21
CA THR A 171 -13.96 -3.09 -7.53
C THR A 171 -13.38 -4.52 -7.57
N HIS A 172 -12.72 -4.88 -8.66
CA HIS A 172 -12.14 -6.21 -8.84
C HIS A 172 -10.61 -6.18 -8.82
N ILE A 173 -10.01 -7.27 -8.34
CA ILE A 173 -8.56 -7.44 -8.33
C ILE A 173 -8.07 -7.78 -9.73
N THR A 174 -7.15 -6.98 -10.25
CA THR A 174 -6.47 -7.23 -11.53
C THR A 174 -5.42 -8.35 -11.35
N THR A 175 -5.53 -9.42 -12.13
CA THR A 175 -4.60 -10.56 -12.10
C THR A 175 -4.07 -10.92 -13.49
N VAL A 176 -4.20 -9.99 -14.45
CA VAL A 176 -3.76 -10.18 -15.84
C VAL A 176 -2.40 -9.56 -16.13
N LEU A 177 -1.83 -8.83 -15.18
CA LEU A 177 -0.50 -8.25 -15.28
C LEU A 177 0.58 -9.34 -15.08
N PRO A 178 1.83 -9.09 -15.53
CA PRO A 178 2.92 -10.05 -15.36
C PRO A 178 3.10 -10.50 -13.91
N GLY A 179 3.07 -11.81 -13.68
CA GLY A 179 3.15 -12.40 -12.34
C GLY A 179 1.80 -12.51 -11.61
N GLY A 180 0.72 -12.01 -12.20
CA GLY A 180 -0.64 -12.16 -11.67
C GLY A 180 -1.14 -13.60 -11.75
N ASP A 181 -1.85 -14.07 -10.71
CA ASP A 181 -2.43 -15.41 -10.60
C ASP A 181 -3.77 -15.32 -9.85
N ARG A 182 -4.86 -15.48 -10.60
CA ARG A 182 -6.22 -15.34 -10.06
C ARG A 182 -6.58 -16.37 -8.97
N PRO A 183 -6.30 -17.67 -9.14
CA PRO A 183 -6.48 -18.66 -8.08
C PRO A 183 -5.70 -18.34 -6.80
N VAL A 184 -4.47 -17.85 -6.93
CA VAL A 184 -3.64 -17.44 -5.79
C VAL A 184 -4.23 -16.21 -5.11
N ALA A 185 -4.63 -15.18 -5.88
CA ALA A 185 -5.29 -13.98 -5.37
C ALA A 185 -6.55 -14.34 -4.57
N ARG A 186 -7.38 -15.27 -5.09
CA ARG A 186 -8.58 -15.71 -4.38
C ARG A 186 -8.25 -16.32 -3.02
N ARG A 187 -7.27 -17.22 -2.95
CA ARG A 187 -6.82 -17.79 -1.67
C ARG A 187 -6.29 -16.72 -0.71
N SER A 188 -5.62 -15.69 -1.23
CA SER A 188 -5.15 -14.58 -0.41
C SER A 188 -6.31 -13.79 0.21
N VAL A 189 -7.36 -13.49 -0.56
CA VAL A 189 -8.57 -12.81 -0.02
C VAL A 189 -9.28 -13.70 0.99
N GLU A 190 -9.49 -14.99 0.67
CA GLU A 190 -10.10 -15.96 1.59
C GLU A 190 -9.33 -16.05 2.92
N LYS A 191 -7.99 -16.04 2.85
CA LYS A 191 -7.13 -15.99 4.04
C LYS A 191 -7.38 -14.73 4.87
N LEU A 192 -7.46 -13.53 4.24
CA LEU A 192 -7.73 -12.28 4.94
C LEU A 192 -9.09 -12.32 5.64
N LEU A 193 -10.14 -12.77 4.95
CA LEU A 193 -11.50 -12.90 5.49
C LEU A 193 -11.57 -13.90 6.66
N ALA A 194 -10.75 -14.95 6.64
CA ALA A 194 -10.69 -15.94 7.73
C ALA A 194 -9.82 -15.48 8.92
N THR A 195 -8.84 -14.61 8.69
CA THR A 195 -7.86 -14.21 9.71
C THR A 195 -8.32 -13.00 10.52
N PHE A 196 -9.01 -12.05 9.88
CA PHE A 196 -9.41 -10.78 10.50
C PHE A 196 -10.92 -10.73 10.76
N GLY A 197 -11.30 -10.08 11.86
CA GLY A 197 -12.71 -9.90 12.21
C GLY A 197 -13.45 -8.94 11.26
N PRO A 198 -14.79 -9.02 11.17
CA PRO A 198 -15.60 -8.22 10.26
C PRO A 198 -15.51 -6.71 10.50
N GLU A 199 -15.16 -6.30 11.72
CA GLU A 199 -15.00 -4.90 12.10
C GLU A 199 -13.63 -4.31 11.71
N THR A 200 -12.69 -5.12 11.19
CA THR A 200 -11.39 -4.65 10.69
C THR A 200 -11.60 -3.67 9.55
N TRP A 201 -10.95 -2.52 9.63
CA TRP A 201 -11.05 -1.50 8.59
C TRP A 201 -10.02 -1.77 7.49
N VAL A 202 -10.49 -1.91 6.26
CA VAL A 202 -9.67 -2.15 5.06
C VAL A 202 -9.28 -0.83 4.43
N HIS A 203 -7.98 -0.67 4.18
CA HIS A 203 -7.37 0.46 3.47
C HIS A 203 -6.74 -0.05 2.17
N PRO A 204 -7.44 0.06 1.03
CA PRO A 204 -7.02 -0.52 -0.24
C PRO A 204 -5.98 0.35 -0.96
N GLY A 205 -5.27 -0.27 -1.92
CA GLY A 205 -4.37 0.45 -2.82
C GLY A 205 -5.08 1.45 -3.74
N HIS A 206 -6.36 1.25 -4.03
CA HIS A 206 -7.19 2.15 -4.85
C HIS A 206 -8.59 2.29 -4.26
N GLY A 207 -9.20 3.47 -4.47
CA GLY A 207 -10.58 3.75 -4.06
C GLY A 207 -10.76 3.94 -2.55
N GLN A 208 -11.97 3.68 -2.08
CA GLN A 208 -12.37 3.92 -0.68
C GLN A 208 -12.25 2.64 0.15
N GLY A 209 -11.90 2.80 1.43
CA GLY A 209 -11.91 1.72 2.40
C GLY A 209 -13.30 1.38 2.91
N CYS A 210 -13.44 0.21 3.52
CA CYS A 210 -14.64 -0.24 4.20
C CYS A 210 -14.30 -1.21 5.35
N LYS A 211 -15.29 -1.62 6.12
CA LYS A 211 -15.12 -2.75 7.05
C LYS A 211 -14.98 -4.05 6.28
N LEU A 212 -14.12 -4.94 6.74
CA LEU A 212 -13.86 -6.23 6.10
C LEU A 212 -15.14 -7.08 5.95
N GLY A 213 -16.05 -6.99 6.91
CA GLY A 213 -17.35 -7.69 6.84
C GLY A 213 -18.29 -7.21 5.73
N ALA A 214 -17.99 -6.07 5.10
CA ALA A 214 -18.74 -5.56 3.94
C ALA A 214 -18.14 -5.98 2.60
N VAL A 215 -17.01 -6.69 2.60
CA VAL A 215 -16.34 -7.13 1.36
C VAL A 215 -17.06 -8.34 0.76
N ASP A 216 -17.43 -8.23 -0.51
CA ASP A 216 -17.95 -9.34 -1.29
C ASP A 216 -16.81 -10.04 -2.04
N LEU A 217 -16.51 -11.29 -1.66
CA LEU A 217 -15.48 -12.11 -2.30
C LEU A 217 -15.73 -12.29 -3.80
N GLU A 218 -16.97 -12.48 -4.23
CA GLU A 218 -17.27 -12.70 -5.64
C GLU A 218 -17.13 -11.42 -6.47
N GLU A 219 -17.39 -10.25 -5.87
CA GLU A 219 -17.13 -8.97 -6.50
C GLU A 219 -15.63 -8.78 -6.81
N GLN A 220 -14.74 -9.18 -5.89
CA GLN A 220 -13.29 -9.09 -6.08
C GLN A 220 -12.80 -9.83 -7.33
N PHE A 221 -13.56 -10.83 -7.78
CA PHE A 221 -13.20 -11.69 -8.92
C PHE A 221 -14.24 -11.66 -10.03
N ARG A 222 -15.13 -10.68 -10.05
CA ARG A 222 -16.11 -10.52 -11.14
C ARG A 222 -15.35 -10.23 -12.45
N ARG A 223 -15.66 -10.98 -13.50
CA ARG A 223 -15.16 -10.66 -14.84
C ARG A 223 -15.92 -9.43 -15.37
N THR A 224 -15.27 -8.29 -15.39
CA THR A 224 -15.78 -7.16 -16.16
C THR A 224 -15.50 -7.42 -17.63
N GLY A 225 -16.50 -7.35 -18.49
CA GLY A 225 -16.33 -7.47 -19.95
C GLY A 225 -15.60 -6.28 -20.59
N ALA A 226 -15.03 -5.40 -19.77
CA ALA A 226 -14.22 -4.27 -20.24
C ALA A 226 -12.86 -4.81 -20.71
N LYS A 227 -12.59 -4.71 -22.01
CA LYS A 227 -11.24 -4.71 -22.55
C LYS A 227 -10.46 -3.63 -21.77
N LEU A 228 -9.28 -3.98 -21.25
CA LEU A 228 -8.34 -2.99 -20.76
C LEU A 228 -8.22 -1.91 -21.83
N GLY A 229 -8.75 -0.72 -21.55
CA GLY A 229 -8.58 0.45 -22.41
C GLY A 229 -7.13 0.92 -22.25
N LEU A 230 -6.19 0.16 -22.84
CA LEU A 230 -4.90 0.70 -23.21
C LEU A 230 -5.23 1.69 -24.31
N GLY A 231 -5.29 2.98 -23.95
CA GLY A 231 -5.50 4.04 -24.91
C GLY A 231 -4.54 3.84 -26.07
N GLU A 232 -5.10 3.91 -27.27
CA GLU A 232 -4.32 3.95 -28.51
C GLU A 232 -3.27 5.08 -28.34
N VAL A 233 -2.00 4.69 -28.42
CA VAL A 233 -0.85 5.60 -28.55
C VAL A 233 -0.82 6.15 -29.98
#